data_177e97c9e51804b3ad8250d7dfda2982
#
_entry.id   177e97c9e51804b3ad8250d7dfda2982
#
_cell.length_a   1.000
_cell.length_b   1.000
_cell.length_c   1.000
_cell.angle_alpha   90.00
_cell.angle_beta   90.00
_cell.angle_gamma   90.00
#
_symmetry.space_group_name_H-M   'P 1'
#
loop_
_entity.id
_entity.type
_entity.pdbx_description
1 polymer ?
#
loop_
_entity_poly.entity_id
_entity_poly.type
_entity_poly.pdbx_seq_one_letter_code
_entity_poly.pdbx_strand_id
1 'polypeptide(L)'
;YRPDYVVPFEMDRNKAEEIFKSWIRRKKYVPKDFYSPKQIEMMEGIYYPYWLYSCKVDGRIDAEGVRRRTTRTGSMEFLETSRYQVERKGLMEVRNVSRNALKKADRRLSENVLPFDMEKLKPFQAGYLSGFKAERRDMEKEEFTEEIETEIRDYAVASLKNSISGYDSI
;
A
#
# COMPACT_ATOMS: atom_id res chain seq x y z
N TYR A 1 5.75 -20.96 15.66
CA TYR A 1 5.36 -20.16 14.50
C TYR A 1 6.53 -19.98 13.55
N ARG A 2 6.33 -20.23 12.27
CA ARG A 2 7.35 -20.07 11.21
C ARG A 2 6.68 -19.30 10.06
N PRO A 3 7.21 -18.15 9.64
CA PRO A 3 6.71 -17.48 8.43
C PRO A 3 7.10 -18.26 7.17
N ASP A 4 6.37 -18.06 6.08
CA ASP A 4 6.67 -18.69 4.79
C ASP A 4 7.82 -17.96 4.08
N TYR A 5 7.83 -16.63 4.22
CA TYR A 5 8.75 -15.74 3.53
C TYR A 5 9.38 -14.71 4.47
N VAL A 6 10.45 -14.09 3.99
CA VAL A 6 11.12 -12.97 4.63
C VAL A 6 11.61 -12.00 3.57
N VAL A 7 11.57 -10.71 3.88
CA VAL A 7 12.33 -9.68 3.16
C VAL A 7 13.59 -9.43 3.98
N PRO A 8 14.77 -9.93 3.55
CA PRO A 8 15.99 -9.79 4.33
C PRO A 8 16.43 -8.34 4.45
N PHE A 9 17.12 -8.01 5.54
CA PHE A 9 17.86 -6.75 5.60
C PHE A 9 18.99 -6.77 4.56
N GLU A 10 19.04 -5.73 3.73
CA GLU A 10 20.12 -5.51 2.76
C GLU A 10 21.22 -4.61 3.30
N MET A 11 20.95 -4.01 4.44
CA MET A 11 21.79 -3.00 5.04
C MET A 11 22.33 -3.50 6.36
N ASP A 12 23.63 -3.40 6.53
CA ASP A 12 24.25 -3.64 7.82
C ASP A 12 24.02 -2.46 8.78
N ARG A 13 24.33 -2.68 10.04
CA ARG A 13 24.16 -1.69 11.10
C ARG A 13 24.93 -0.40 10.81
N ASN A 14 26.18 -0.50 10.36
CA ASN A 14 27.04 0.67 10.12
C ASN A 14 26.43 1.58 9.04
N LYS A 15 25.91 0.97 7.98
CA LYS A 15 25.25 1.70 6.91
C LYS A 15 23.96 2.36 7.37
N ALA A 16 23.16 1.69 8.20
CA ALA A 16 21.95 2.25 8.78
C ALA A 16 22.27 3.46 9.68
N GLU A 17 23.32 3.37 10.51
CA GLU A 17 23.79 4.48 11.32
C GLU A 17 24.27 5.67 10.50
N GLU A 18 25.02 5.45 9.42
CA GLU A 18 25.45 6.52 8.51
C GLU A 18 24.27 7.27 7.89
N ILE A 19 23.29 6.52 7.39
CA ILE A 19 22.08 7.08 6.80
C ILE A 19 21.30 7.87 7.83
N PHE A 20 21.12 7.34 9.03
CA PHE A 20 20.44 8.02 10.13
C PHE A 20 21.14 9.33 10.52
N LYS A 21 22.47 9.31 10.70
CA LYS A 21 23.27 10.48 10.98
C LYS A 21 23.16 11.54 9.88
N SER A 22 23.19 11.11 8.62
CA SER A 22 23.03 12.01 7.47
C SER A 22 21.62 12.63 7.42
N TRP A 23 20.59 11.82 7.68
CA TRP A 23 19.20 12.28 7.70
C TRP A 23 18.94 13.29 8.80
N ILE A 24 19.42 13.01 10.02
CA ILE A 24 19.21 13.88 11.18
C ILE A 24 19.91 15.25 11.03
N ARG A 25 21.11 15.28 10.43
CA ARG A 25 21.85 16.53 10.18
C ARG A 25 21.07 17.52 9.29
N ARG A 26 20.14 17.02 8.47
CA ARG A 26 19.28 17.86 7.61
C ARG A 26 18.05 18.40 8.33
N LYS A 27 17.76 17.89 9.53
CA LYS A 27 16.59 18.31 10.30
C LYS A 27 16.94 19.49 11.20
N LYS A 28 16.17 20.57 11.09
CA LYS A 28 16.21 21.69 12.03
C LYS A 28 15.41 21.29 13.29
N TYR A 29 15.88 21.68 14.45
CA TYR A 29 15.15 21.49 15.72
C TYR A 29 15.10 20.07 16.27
N VAL A 30 16.05 19.20 15.94
CA VAL A 30 16.18 17.89 16.62
C VAL A 30 17.08 18.06 17.85
N PRO A 31 16.62 17.68 19.06
CA PRO A 31 17.44 17.72 20.27
C PRO A 31 18.71 16.88 20.09
N LYS A 32 19.84 17.38 20.61
CA LYS A 32 21.14 16.70 20.49
C LYS A 32 21.16 15.31 21.14
N ASP A 33 20.35 15.13 22.18
CA ASP A 33 20.24 13.84 22.89
C ASP A 33 19.65 12.74 22.01
N PHE A 34 18.88 13.09 20.97
CA PHE A 34 18.25 12.14 20.06
C PHE A 34 19.25 11.43 19.13
N TYR A 35 20.40 12.01 18.91
CA TYR A 35 21.47 11.44 18.09
C TYR A 35 22.80 11.33 18.83
N SER A 36 22.72 11.22 20.15
CA SER A 36 23.90 10.94 20.99
C SER A 36 24.51 9.57 20.63
N PRO A 37 25.82 9.35 20.81
CA PRO A 37 26.44 8.06 20.56
C PRO A 37 25.69 6.91 21.22
N LYS A 38 25.22 7.11 22.45
CA LYS A 38 24.45 6.11 23.20
C LYS A 38 23.14 5.73 22.51
N GLN A 39 22.40 6.70 21.93
CA GLN A 39 21.14 6.43 21.20
C GLN A 39 21.42 5.70 19.89
N ILE A 40 22.49 6.07 19.22
CA ILE A 40 22.90 5.38 17.98
C ILE A 40 23.31 3.93 18.26
N GLU A 41 24.04 3.69 19.36
CA GLU A 41 24.40 2.32 19.79
C GLU A 41 23.19 1.47 20.14
N MET A 42 22.05 2.07 20.45
CA MET A 42 20.78 1.37 20.73
C MET A 42 19.97 1.03 19.48
N MET A 43 20.43 1.43 18.28
CA MET A 43 19.74 1.07 17.04
C MET A 43 19.81 -0.44 16.81
N GLU A 44 18.64 -1.02 16.58
CA GLU A 44 18.52 -2.46 16.33
C GLU A 44 17.64 -2.69 15.11
N GLY A 45 18.00 -3.70 14.33
CA GLY A 45 17.14 -4.19 13.25
C GLY A 45 16.08 -5.13 13.83
N ILE A 46 14.83 -4.91 13.46
CA ILE A 46 13.69 -5.68 13.95
C ILE A 46 12.88 -6.19 12.75
N TYR A 47 12.62 -7.49 12.72
CA TYR A 47 11.66 -8.08 11.80
C TYR A 47 10.26 -8.02 12.37
N TYR A 48 9.33 -7.49 11.58
CA TYR A 48 7.91 -7.44 11.89
C TYR A 48 7.13 -8.45 11.06
N PRO A 49 6.14 -9.15 11.63
CA PRO A 49 5.30 -10.08 10.90
C PRO A 49 4.22 -9.33 10.13
N TYR A 50 4.01 -9.76 8.87
CA TYR A 50 2.96 -9.25 8.00
C TYR A 50 2.17 -10.41 7.40
N TRP A 51 0.88 -10.20 7.21
CA TRP A 51 0.06 -11.01 6.33
C TRP A 51 0.07 -10.42 4.92
N LEU A 52 0.18 -11.30 3.93
CA LEU A 52 0.08 -10.94 2.51
C LEU A 52 -1.19 -11.56 1.94
N TYR A 53 -2.01 -10.74 1.32
CA TYR A 53 -3.24 -11.17 0.68
C TYR A 53 -3.14 -10.97 -0.82
N SER A 54 -3.67 -11.95 -1.55
CA SER A 54 -3.81 -11.88 -3.00
C SER A 54 -5.12 -12.53 -3.39
N CYS A 55 -5.85 -11.92 -4.31
CA CYS A 55 -7.12 -12.46 -4.78
C CYS A 55 -7.38 -12.08 -6.25
N LYS A 56 -8.35 -12.78 -6.85
CA LYS A 56 -8.92 -12.42 -8.14
C LYS A 56 -10.34 -11.92 -7.92
N VAL A 57 -10.67 -10.81 -8.56
CA VAL A 57 -11.97 -10.17 -8.48
C VAL A 57 -12.60 -10.17 -9.86
N ASP A 58 -13.78 -10.75 -9.99
CA ASP A 58 -14.62 -10.60 -11.17
C ASP A 58 -15.62 -9.48 -10.87
N GLY A 59 -15.42 -8.34 -11.50
CA GLY A 59 -16.17 -7.12 -11.24
C GLY A 59 -17.07 -6.71 -12.41
N ARG A 60 -18.24 -6.18 -12.07
CA ARG A 60 -19.16 -5.55 -13.00
C ARG A 60 -19.68 -4.25 -12.40
N ILE A 61 -19.76 -3.22 -13.22
CA ILE A 61 -20.48 -1.99 -12.91
C ILE A 61 -21.42 -1.59 -14.05
N ASP A 62 -22.56 -1.06 -13.69
CA ASP A 62 -23.51 -0.43 -14.60
C ASP A 62 -23.57 1.06 -14.24
N ALA A 63 -23.44 1.95 -15.21
CA ALA A 63 -23.37 3.39 -15.04
C ALA A 63 -24.11 4.13 -16.15
N GLU A 64 -24.46 5.39 -15.91
CA GLU A 64 -24.99 6.30 -16.93
C GLU A 64 -23.86 7.25 -17.38
N GLY A 65 -23.51 7.19 -18.66
CA GLY A 65 -22.59 8.13 -19.30
C GLY A 65 -23.33 9.28 -19.97
N VAL A 66 -22.92 10.50 -19.69
CA VAL A 66 -23.51 11.71 -20.30
C VAL A 66 -22.52 12.34 -21.26
N ARG A 67 -22.97 12.63 -22.48
CA ARG A 67 -22.20 13.39 -23.46
C ARG A 67 -22.95 14.67 -23.81
N ARG A 68 -22.29 15.81 -23.76
CA ARG A 68 -22.80 17.09 -24.10
C ARG A 68 -22.13 17.63 -25.34
N ARG A 69 -22.90 18.14 -26.28
CA ARG A 69 -22.40 18.78 -27.50
C ARG A 69 -23.01 20.15 -27.63
N THR A 70 -22.18 21.16 -27.69
CA THR A 70 -22.62 22.53 -27.96
C THR A 70 -22.38 22.83 -29.43
N THR A 71 -23.45 23.26 -30.13
CA THR A 71 -23.39 23.72 -31.54
C THR A 71 -23.87 25.15 -31.59
N ARG A 72 -23.12 26.03 -32.24
CA ARG A 72 -23.46 27.44 -32.40
C ARG A 72 -23.84 27.72 -33.86
N THR A 73 -25.02 28.32 -34.07
CA THR A 73 -25.50 28.71 -35.38
C THR A 73 -25.94 30.17 -35.30
N GLY A 74 -25.15 31.08 -35.87
CA GLY A 74 -25.35 32.52 -35.75
C GLY A 74 -25.28 33.00 -34.30
N SER A 75 -26.36 33.62 -33.79
CA SER A 75 -26.46 34.07 -32.39
C SER A 75 -27.06 33.04 -31.46
N MET A 76 -27.42 31.86 -31.95
CA MET A 76 -28.06 30.80 -31.16
C MET A 76 -27.04 29.71 -30.81
N GLU A 77 -27.11 29.24 -29.56
CA GLU A 77 -26.31 28.14 -29.03
C GLU A 77 -27.26 27.01 -28.65
N PHE A 78 -26.98 25.83 -29.20
CA PHE A 78 -27.75 24.62 -28.96
C PHE A 78 -26.91 23.67 -28.11
N LEU A 79 -27.44 23.25 -26.95
CA LEU A 79 -26.85 22.21 -26.09
C LEU A 79 -27.62 20.92 -26.30
N GLU A 80 -26.96 19.96 -26.92
CA GLU A 80 -27.44 18.58 -27.04
C GLU A 80 -26.87 17.75 -25.90
N THR A 81 -27.72 17.04 -25.16
CA THR A 81 -27.32 16.14 -24.08
C THR A 81 -27.76 14.73 -24.42
N SER A 82 -26.80 13.83 -24.62
CA SER A 82 -27.07 12.42 -24.88
C SER A 82 -26.69 11.58 -23.66
N ARG A 83 -27.54 10.63 -23.28
CA ARG A 83 -27.35 9.72 -22.17
C ARG A 83 -27.16 8.31 -22.70
N TYR A 84 -26.21 7.59 -22.10
CA TYR A 84 -25.85 6.25 -22.50
C TYR A 84 -25.82 5.33 -21.27
N GLN A 85 -26.36 4.15 -21.40
CA GLN A 85 -26.13 3.09 -20.43
C GLN A 85 -24.79 2.45 -20.73
N VAL A 86 -23.91 2.42 -19.75
CA VAL A 86 -22.54 1.91 -19.87
C VAL A 86 -22.36 0.75 -18.92
N GLU A 87 -21.97 -0.40 -19.46
CA GLU A 87 -21.56 -1.56 -18.68
C GLU A 87 -20.04 -1.76 -18.80
N ARG A 88 -19.41 -2.07 -17.67
CA ARG A 88 -18.02 -2.52 -17.63
C ARG A 88 -17.93 -3.80 -16.82
N LYS A 89 -17.21 -4.78 -17.39
CA LYS A 89 -16.86 -6.04 -16.73
C LYS A 89 -15.36 -6.25 -16.83
N GLY A 90 -14.77 -6.86 -15.83
CA GLY A 90 -13.36 -7.21 -15.88
C GLY A 90 -12.94 -8.15 -14.77
N LEU A 91 -11.98 -9.01 -15.10
CA LEU A 91 -11.25 -9.81 -14.13
C LEU A 91 -10.01 -9.03 -13.72
N MET A 92 -9.87 -8.80 -12.43
CA MET A 92 -8.73 -8.10 -11.84
C MET A 92 -7.99 -9.03 -10.89
N GLU A 93 -6.68 -8.90 -10.84
CA GLU A 93 -5.86 -9.59 -9.88
C GLU A 93 -5.22 -8.56 -8.93
N VAL A 94 -5.55 -8.66 -7.65
CA VAL A 94 -4.96 -7.84 -6.58
C VAL A 94 -3.95 -8.71 -5.86
N ARG A 95 -2.71 -8.23 -5.77
CA ARG A 95 -1.59 -8.96 -5.16
C ARG A 95 -0.92 -8.16 -4.06
N ASN A 96 -0.41 -8.90 -3.07
CA ASN A 96 0.51 -8.36 -2.05
C ASN A 96 -0.07 -7.24 -1.18
N VAL A 97 -1.37 -7.27 -0.91
CA VAL A 97 -1.96 -6.39 0.10
C VAL A 97 -1.43 -6.82 1.46
N SER A 98 -0.68 -5.93 2.09
CA SER A 98 0.06 -6.24 3.31
C SER A 98 -0.65 -5.70 4.55
N ARG A 99 -0.69 -6.49 5.63
CA ARG A 99 -1.18 -6.06 6.96
C ARG A 99 -0.19 -6.46 8.03
N ASN A 100 0.17 -5.50 8.88
CA ASN A 100 1.00 -5.79 10.05
C ASN A 100 0.22 -6.68 11.02
N ALA A 101 0.84 -7.75 11.49
CA ALA A 101 0.21 -8.75 12.36
C ALA A 101 0.49 -8.53 13.84
N LEU A 102 0.74 -7.27 14.26
CA LEU A 102 0.97 -6.89 15.66
C LEU A 102 -0.03 -5.83 16.12
N LYS A 103 -0.81 -6.14 17.16
CA LYS A 103 -1.74 -5.18 17.79
C LYS A 103 -1.04 -3.97 18.39
N LYS A 104 0.13 -4.18 18.98
CA LYS A 104 0.93 -3.14 19.63
C LYS A 104 1.73 -2.26 18.68
N ALA A 105 1.84 -2.63 17.40
CA ALA A 105 2.59 -1.84 16.45
C ALA A 105 1.85 -0.54 16.11
N ASP A 106 2.58 0.57 16.07
CA ASP A 106 2.03 1.81 15.54
C ASP A 106 1.69 1.61 14.05
N ARG A 107 0.39 1.68 13.73
CA ARG A 107 -0.12 1.44 12.38
C ARG A 107 0.53 2.39 11.37
N ARG A 108 0.70 3.66 11.71
CA ARG A 108 1.30 4.65 10.80
C ARG A 108 2.76 4.32 10.50
N LEU A 109 3.51 3.87 11.50
CA LEU A 109 4.92 3.49 11.29
C LEU A 109 5.02 2.22 10.46
N SER A 110 4.18 1.22 10.72
CA SER A 110 4.19 -0.05 9.99
C SER A 110 3.69 0.10 8.55
N GLU A 111 2.77 1.01 8.27
CA GLU A 111 2.29 1.31 6.92
C GLU A 111 3.30 2.15 6.12
N ASN A 112 4.10 3.00 6.77
CA ASN A 112 5.12 3.83 6.09
C ASN A 112 6.29 3.02 5.49
N VAL A 113 6.44 1.76 5.84
CA VAL A 113 7.45 0.86 5.23
C VAL A 113 6.90 0.10 4.02
N LEU A 114 5.62 0.25 3.73
CA LEU A 114 4.97 -0.37 2.58
C LEU A 114 5.04 0.54 1.33
N PRO A 115 4.98 -0.01 0.11
CA PRO A 115 4.97 -1.44 -0.20
C PRO A 115 6.36 -2.07 -0.09
N PHE A 116 6.41 -3.34 0.29
CA PHE A 116 7.65 -4.09 0.21
C PHE A 116 8.01 -4.38 -1.25
N ASP A 117 9.32 -4.39 -1.53
CA ASP A 117 9.85 -4.89 -2.79
C ASP A 117 9.72 -6.42 -2.84
N MET A 118 8.72 -6.91 -3.57
CA MET A 118 8.41 -8.34 -3.64
C MET A 118 9.47 -9.15 -4.39
N GLU A 119 10.34 -8.52 -5.18
CA GLU A 119 11.46 -9.19 -5.83
C GLU A 119 12.52 -9.64 -4.80
N LYS A 120 12.54 -8.98 -3.64
CA LYS A 120 13.43 -9.29 -2.52
C LYS A 120 12.89 -10.34 -1.56
N LEU A 121 11.66 -10.77 -1.76
CA LEU A 121 11.02 -11.79 -0.94
C LEU A 121 11.74 -13.13 -1.12
N LYS A 122 12.17 -13.72 -0.01
CA LYS A 122 12.88 -15.00 0.02
C LYS A 122 12.09 -16.01 0.86
N PRO A 123 12.17 -17.31 0.52
CA PRO A 123 11.70 -18.34 1.44
C PRO A 123 12.38 -18.19 2.81
N PHE A 124 11.60 -18.31 3.86
CA PHE A 124 12.11 -18.11 5.21
C PHE A 124 13.16 -19.17 5.60
N GLN A 125 14.28 -18.69 6.12
CA GLN A 125 15.30 -19.47 6.79
C GLN A 125 15.66 -18.79 8.10
N ALA A 126 15.82 -19.57 9.17
CA ALA A 126 16.10 -19.02 10.50
C ALA A 126 17.39 -18.18 10.56
N GLY A 127 18.34 -18.45 9.67
CA GLY A 127 19.58 -17.69 9.55
C GLY A 127 19.38 -16.20 9.25
N TYR A 128 18.27 -15.81 8.60
CA TYR A 128 17.96 -14.39 8.37
C TYR A 128 17.71 -13.61 9.66
N LEU A 129 17.31 -14.27 10.73
CA LEU A 129 17.07 -13.62 12.02
C LEU A 129 18.33 -13.46 12.86
N SER A 130 19.46 -14.02 12.42
CA SER A 130 20.71 -13.95 13.18
C SER A 130 21.20 -12.51 13.31
N GLY A 131 21.37 -12.04 14.54
CA GLY A 131 21.78 -10.66 14.82
C GLY A 131 20.67 -9.61 14.79
N PHE A 132 19.42 -10.04 14.61
CA PHE A 132 18.24 -9.17 14.58
C PHE A 132 17.22 -9.60 15.63
N LYS A 133 16.41 -8.64 16.08
CA LYS A 133 15.18 -8.97 16.81
C LYS A 133 14.08 -9.38 15.84
N ALA A 134 13.18 -10.23 16.30
CA ALA A 134 11.99 -10.61 15.54
C ALA A 134 10.76 -10.57 16.44
N GLU A 135 9.75 -9.87 16.02
CA GLU A 135 8.45 -9.84 16.70
C GLU A 135 7.61 -11.04 16.25
N ARG A 136 6.86 -11.59 17.19
CA ARG A 136 5.91 -12.67 16.93
C ARG A 136 4.54 -12.08 16.69
N ARG A 137 3.83 -12.55 15.65
CA ARG A 137 2.45 -12.13 15.39
C ARG A 137 1.55 -12.42 16.59
N ASP A 138 0.62 -11.53 16.81
CA ASP A 138 -0.47 -11.64 17.80
C ASP A 138 -1.85 -11.32 17.18
N MET A 139 -1.90 -11.18 15.85
CA MET A 139 -3.11 -11.05 15.06
C MET A 139 -3.18 -12.16 14.01
N GLU A 140 -4.34 -12.77 13.87
CA GLU A 140 -4.58 -13.78 12.84
C GLU A 140 -5.09 -13.13 11.54
N LYS A 141 -4.91 -13.83 10.42
CA LYS A 141 -5.29 -13.30 9.10
C LYS A 141 -6.78 -12.99 8.99
N GLU A 142 -7.61 -13.75 9.68
CA GLU A 142 -9.06 -13.61 9.68
C GLU A 142 -9.53 -12.26 10.26
N GLU A 143 -8.74 -11.65 11.14
CA GLU A 143 -9.05 -10.36 11.76
C GLU A 143 -9.04 -9.20 10.75
N PHE A 144 -8.40 -9.39 9.60
CA PHE A 144 -8.29 -8.36 8.53
C PHE A 144 -9.25 -8.60 7.36
N THR A 145 -10.00 -9.71 7.35
CA THR A 145 -10.78 -10.14 6.18
C THR A 145 -11.76 -9.06 5.74
N GLU A 146 -12.56 -8.52 6.64
CA GLU A 146 -13.58 -7.50 6.32
C GLU A 146 -12.96 -6.20 5.78
N GLU A 147 -11.88 -5.73 6.41
CA GLU A 147 -11.15 -4.54 5.98
C GLU A 147 -10.58 -4.73 4.56
N ILE A 148 -9.93 -5.87 4.33
CA ILE A 148 -9.31 -6.20 3.05
C ILE A 148 -10.35 -6.38 1.94
N GLU A 149 -11.46 -7.06 2.21
CA GLU A 149 -12.54 -7.22 1.24
C GLU A 149 -13.14 -5.87 0.83
N THR A 150 -13.31 -4.97 1.79
CA THR A 150 -13.81 -3.61 1.52
C THR A 150 -12.83 -2.83 0.65
N GLU A 151 -11.55 -2.81 1.01
CA GLU A 151 -10.51 -2.13 0.24
C GLU A 151 -10.39 -2.65 -1.19
N ILE A 152 -10.42 -3.98 -1.35
CA ILE A 152 -10.35 -4.61 -2.66
C ILE A 152 -11.60 -4.29 -3.50
N ARG A 153 -12.78 -4.29 -2.89
CA ARG A 153 -14.02 -3.91 -3.56
C ARG A 153 -13.97 -2.47 -4.05
N ASP A 154 -13.55 -1.54 -3.19
CA ASP A 154 -13.44 -0.12 -3.53
C ASP A 154 -12.42 0.11 -4.66
N TYR A 155 -11.28 -0.57 -4.58
CA TYR A 155 -10.28 -0.55 -5.65
C TYR A 155 -10.83 -1.08 -6.98
N ALA A 156 -11.55 -2.20 -6.94
CA ALA A 156 -12.16 -2.79 -8.13
C ALA A 156 -13.20 -1.88 -8.77
N VAL A 157 -14.08 -1.28 -7.96
CA VAL A 157 -15.07 -0.30 -8.43
C VAL A 157 -14.40 0.92 -9.05
N ALA A 158 -13.40 1.48 -8.38
CA ALA A 158 -12.64 2.62 -8.88
C ALA A 158 -11.92 2.30 -10.21
N SER A 159 -11.30 1.12 -10.31
CA SER A 159 -10.62 0.68 -11.54
C SER A 159 -11.59 0.53 -12.71
N LEU A 160 -12.75 -0.06 -12.49
CA LEU A 160 -13.77 -0.20 -13.53
C LEU A 160 -14.33 1.17 -13.95
N LYS A 161 -14.61 2.05 -13.00
CA LYS A 161 -15.05 3.43 -13.30
C LYS A 161 -14.01 4.19 -14.11
N ASN A 162 -12.75 4.14 -13.72
CA ASN A 162 -11.66 4.82 -14.41
C ASN A 162 -11.40 4.27 -15.82
N SER A 163 -11.83 3.05 -16.12
CA SER A 163 -11.75 2.46 -17.46
C SER A 163 -12.80 3.02 -18.42
N ILE A 164 -13.81 3.72 -17.92
CA ILE A 164 -14.85 4.33 -18.74
C ILE A 164 -14.34 5.67 -19.26
N SER A 165 -14.36 5.86 -20.58
CA SER A 165 -13.89 7.07 -21.24
C SER A 165 -14.86 7.51 -22.34
N GLY A 166 -14.74 8.78 -22.80
CA GLY A 166 -15.53 9.33 -23.90
C GLY A 166 -16.86 9.90 -23.48
N TYR A 167 -17.07 10.14 -22.18
CA TYR A 167 -18.22 10.84 -21.61
C TYR A 167 -17.76 12.06 -20.82
N ASP A 168 -18.61 13.07 -20.72
CA ASP A 168 -18.35 14.29 -19.96
C ASP A 168 -18.60 14.08 -18.46
N SER A 169 -19.47 13.13 -18.14
CA SER A 169 -19.73 12.67 -16.77
C SER A 169 -20.22 11.22 -16.73
N ILE A 170 -19.95 10.54 -15.61
CA ILE A 170 -20.39 9.17 -15.30
C ILE A 170 -20.91 9.14 -13.88
#